data_cf0a68abf2b638c33b7c55a1bc1e3c3f
#
_entry.id   cf0a68abf2b638c33b7c55a1bc1e3c3f
#
_cell.length_a   1.000
_cell.length_b   1.000
_cell.length_c   1.000
_cell.angle_alpha   90.00
_cell.angle_beta   90.00
_cell.angle_gamma   90.00
#
_symmetry.space_group_name_H-M   'P 1'
#
loop_
_entity.id
_entity.type
_entity.pdbx_description
1 polymer ?
#
loop_
_entity_poly.entity_id
_entity_poly.type
_entity_poly.pdbx_seq_one_letter_code
_entity_poly.pdbx_strand_id
1 'polypeptide(L)'
;MGDQISWHVELAVKPGQLENFRALTGEMVESTRAEPGVLSYQRFVSDNGKFVYAYERYANSAAAVAHLRTFGKHFSGRFLAMVDRMRFTVFGHPSDELRGLLDGLGATYLKPFDDFAYWA
;
A
#
# COMPACT_ATOMS: atom_id res chain seq x y z
N MET A 1 17.14 2.90 8.64
CA MET A 1 16.74 3.48 9.92
C MET A 1 15.63 4.49 9.71
N GLY A 2 15.91 5.78 9.81
CA GLY A 2 14.90 6.81 9.71
C GLY A 2 14.24 6.96 8.35
N ASP A 3 14.76 6.28 7.33
CA ASP A 3 14.27 6.46 5.96
C ASP A 3 13.12 5.54 5.58
N GLN A 4 12.85 4.52 6.37
CA GLN A 4 11.80 3.58 6.02
C GLN A 4 10.42 4.21 6.11
N ILE A 5 9.57 3.82 5.16
CA ILE A 5 8.18 4.25 5.08
C ILE A 5 7.32 2.99 5.04
N SER A 6 6.24 2.98 5.79
CA SER A 6 5.25 1.91 5.69
C SER A 6 3.85 2.50 5.70
N TRP A 7 2.89 1.71 5.26
CA TRP A 7 1.49 2.12 5.36
C TRP A 7 0.54 0.95 5.43
N HIS A 8 -0.63 1.25 5.98
CA HIS A 8 -1.79 0.37 5.96
C HIS A 8 -2.88 1.00 5.12
N VAL A 9 -3.54 0.19 4.32
CA VAL A 9 -4.72 0.63 3.57
C VAL A 9 -5.86 -0.31 3.89
N GLU A 10 -6.98 0.25 4.32
CA GLU A 10 -8.22 -0.52 4.54
C GLU A 10 -9.07 -0.39 3.30
N LEU A 11 -9.45 -1.53 2.74
CA LEU A 11 -10.20 -1.62 1.49
C LEU A 11 -11.52 -2.34 1.74
N ALA A 12 -12.62 -1.76 1.24
CA ALA A 12 -13.90 -2.45 1.19
C ALA A 12 -14.04 -3.11 -0.18
N VAL A 13 -14.28 -4.40 -0.21
CA VAL A 13 -14.44 -5.15 -1.47
C VAL A 13 -15.87 -4.95 -1.97
N LYS A 14 -16.01 -4.51 -3.22
CA LYS A 14 -17.33 -4.32 -3.80
C LYS A 14 -18.03 -5.67 -3.96
N PRO A 15 -19.38 -5.70 -3.88
CA PRO A 15 -20.12 -6.97 -3.96
C PRO A 15 -19.71 -7.78 -5.20
N GLY A 16 -19.43 -9.07 -4.99
CA GLY A 16 -19.08 -9.99 -6.06
C GLY A 16 -17.68 -9.87 -6.61
N GLN A 17 -16.83 -8.99 -6.05
CA GLN A 17 -15.50 -8.70 -6.62
C GLN A 17 -14.34 -9.40 -5.93
N LEU A 18 -14.57 -10.18 -4.87
CA LEU A 18 -13.46 -10.74 -4.10
C LEU A 18 -12.53 -11.60 -4.96
N GLU A 19 -13.06 -12.49 -5.77
CA GLU A 19 -12.22 -13.38 -6.58
C GLU A 19 -11.49 -12.61 -7.69
N ASN A 20 -12.16 -11.64 -8.30
CA ASN A 20 -11.50 -10.76 -9.27
C ASN A 20 -10.39 -9.96 -8.62
N PHE A 21 -10.62 -9.47 -7.41
CA PHE A 21 -9.61 -8.73 -6.66
C PHE A 21 -8.46 -9.63 -6.24
N ARG A 22 -8.75 -10.88 -5.89
CA ARG A 22 -7.69 -11.86 -5.59
C ARG A 22 -6.77 -12.06 -6.80
N ALA A 23 -7.36 -12.19 -7.98
CA ALA A 23 -6.58 -12.35 -9.21
C ALA A 23 -5.73 -11.11 -9.51
N LEU A 24 -6.30 -9.92 -9.37
CA LEU A 24 -5.55 -8.67 -9.54
C LEU A 24 -4.42 -8.55 -8.51
N THR A 25 -4.70 -8.95 -7.27
CA THR A 25 -3.68 -8.93 -6.22
C THR A 25 -2.48 -9.79 -6.59
N GLY A 26 -2.73 -10.97 -7.20
CA GLY A 26 -1.63 -11.81 -7.68
C GLY A 26 -0.76 -11.11 -8.70
N GLU A 27 -1.35 -10.37 -9.64
CA GLU A 27 -0.59 -9.57 -10.61
C GLU A 27 0.22 -8.47 -9.91
N MET A 28 -0.41 -7.77 -8.96
CA MET A 28 0.26 -6.70 -8.22
C MET A 28 1.43 -7.22 -7.39
N VAL A 29 1.27 -8.38 -6.75
CA VAL A 29 2.34 -9.00 -5.97
C VAL A 29 3.54 -9.34 -6.86
N GLU A 30 3.29 -9.94 -8.02
CA GLU A 30 4.38 -10.29 -8.92
C GLU A 30 5.09 -9.06 -9.46
N SER A 31 4.34 -8.03 -9.84
CA SER A 31 4.92 -6.76 -10.29
C SER A 31 5.77 -6.12 -9.21
N THR A 32 5.25 -6.09 -7.98
CA THR A 32 5.92 -5.43 -6.85
C THR A 32 7.15 -6.19 -6.39
N ARG A 33 7.13 -7.52 -6.50
CA ARG A 33 8.28 -8.37 -6.13
C ARG A 33 9.54 -7.96 -6.87
N ALA A 34 9.41 -7.45 -8.09
CA ALA A 34 10.56 -7.05 -8.92
C ALA A 34 11.03 -5.61 -8.62
N GLU A 35 10.32 -4.85 -7.80
CA GLU A 35 10.65 -3.44 -7.52
C GLU A 35 11.73 -3.33 -6.46
N PRO A 36 12.86 -2.64 -6.74
CA PRO A 36 13.90 -2.45 -5.73
C PRO A 36 13.38 -1.61 -4.56
N GLY A 37 13.77 -1.99 -3.35
CA GLY A 37 13.45 -1.22 -2.16
C GLY A 37 12.09 -1.49 -1.55
N VAL A 38 11.28 -2.37 -2.14
CA VAL A 38 10.05 -2.82 -1.50
C VAL A 38 10.41 -3.95 -0.54
N LEU A 39 10.12 -3.73 0.75
CA LEU A 39 10.50 -4.66 1.80
C LEU A 39 9.39 -5.63 2.18
N SER A 40 8.13 -5.19 2.03
CA SER A 40 6.98 -6.02 2.39
C SER A 40 5.77 -5.54 1.59
N TYR A 41 4.98 -6.50 1.12
CA TYR A 41 3.78 -6.21 0.32
C TYR A 41 2.76 -7.30 0.63
N GLN A 42 2.01 -7.10 1.73
CA GLN A 42 1.14 -8.13 2.27
C GLN A 42 -0.32 -7.68 2.23
N ARG A 43 -1.20 -8.65 1.97
CA ARG A 43 -2.64 -8.41 2.00
C ARG A 43 -3.29 -9.45 2.90
N PHE A 44 -4.22 -8.99 3.70
CA PHE A 44 -4.98 -9.81 4.64
C PHE A 44 -6.44 -9.60 4.35
N VAL A 45 -7.23 -10.68 4.39
CA VAL A 45 -8.65 -10.62 4.10
C VAL A 45 -9.44 -10.95 5.37
N SER A 46 -10.56 -10.23 5.59
CA SER A 46 -11.46 -10.51 6.71
C SER A 46 -12.19 -11.85 6.50
N ASP A 47 -12.65 -12.44 7.61
CA ASP A 47 -13.34 -13.74 7.56
C ASP A 47 -14.53 -13.72 6.62
N ASN A 48 -15.28 -12.62 6.58
CA ASN A 48 -16.46 -12.50 5.73
C ASN A 48 -16.13 -12.12 4.28
N GLY A 49 -14.84 -11.89 3.96
CA GLY A 49 -14.41 -11.54 2.60
C GLY A 49 -14.77 -10.14 2.16
N LYS A 50 -15.29 -9.30 3.05
CA LYS A 50 -15.74 -7.95 2.67
C LYS A 50 -14.66 -6.89 2.76
N PHE A 51 -13.58 -7.16 3.49
CA PHE A 51 -12.51 -6.18 3.69
C PHE A 51 -11.16 -6.82 3.44
N VAL A 52 -10.25 -6.04 2.82
CA VAL A 52 -8.86 -6.42 2.65
C VAL A 52 -8.01 -5.31 3.25
N TYR A 53 -7.00 -5.72 4.00
CA TYR A 53 -6.06 -4.82 4.66
C TYR A 53 -4.70 -4.99 4.00
N ALA A 54 -4.19 -3.93 3.39
CA ALA A 54 -2.88 -3.94 2.76
C ALA A 54 -1.84 -3.40 3.74
N TYR A 55 -0.70 -4.07 3.83
CA TYR A 55 0.43 -3.62 4.62
C TYR A 55 1.66 -3.62 3.75
N GLU A 56 2.32 -2.46 3.62
CA GLU A 56 3.44 -2.29 2.71
C GLU A 56 4.58 -1.54 3.41
N ARG A 57 5.81 -1.98 3.17
CA ARG A 57 6.99 -1.33 3.72
C ARG A 57 7.98 -1.06 2.60
N TYR A 58 8.63 0.09 2.68
CA TYR A 58 9.58 0.57 1.69
C TYR A 58 10.85 1.03 2.37
N ALA A 59 11.99 0.76 1.74
CA ALA A 59 13.29 1.13 2.29
C ALA A 59 13.42 2.64 2.44
N ASN A 60 12.77 3.40 1.57
CA ASN A 60 12.84 4.86 1.57
C ASN A 60 11.70 5.44 0.73
N SER A 61 11.58 6.78 0.75
CA SER A 61 10.55 7.46 -0.01
C SER A 61 10.67 7.28 -1.52
N ALA A 62 11.88 7.18 -2.04
CA ALA A 62 12.09 7.01 -3.49
C ALA A 62 11.50 5.69 -3.98
N ALA A 63 11.69 4.60 -3.22
CA ALA A 63 11.11 3.30 -3.55
C ALA A 63 9.59 3.36 -3.52
N ALA A 64 9.03 4.05 -2.52
CA ALA A 64 7.58 4.21 -2.40
C ALA A 64 7.00 5.04 -3.54
N VAL A 65 7.67 6.11 -3.95
CA VAL A 65 7.25 6.92 -5.11
C VAL A 65 7.22 6.07 -6.37
N ALA A 66 8.29 5.31 -6.62
CA ALA A 66 8.37 4.45 -7.79
C ALA A 66 7.22 3.44 -7.80
N HIS A 67 6.92 2.85 -6.64
CA HIS A 67 5.82 1.90 -6.53
C HIS A 67 4.47 2.55 -6.86
N LEU A 68 4.20 3.72 -6.28
CA LEU A 68 2.92 4.41 -6.51
C LEU A 68 2.74 4.80 -7.98
N ARG A 69 3.83 5.20 -8.65
CA ARG A 69 3.75 5.52 -10.09
C ARG A 69 3.43 4.29 -10.92
N THR A 70 4.07 3.16 -10.64
CA THR A 70 3.78 1.90 -11.32
C THR A 70 2.35 1.46 -11.07
N PHE A 71 1.89 1.54 -9.84
CA PHE A 71 0.52 1.20 -9.47
C PHE A 71 -0.47 2.09 -10.22
N GLY A 72 -0.25 3.39 -10.22
CA GLY A 72 -1.14 4.34 -10.89
C GLY A 72 -1.23 4.08 -12.38
N LYS A 73 -0.11 3.71 -12.99
CA LYS A 73 -0.07 3.49 -14.44
C LYS A 73 -0.70 2.16 -14.86
N HIS A 74 -0.50 1.09 -14.08
CA HIS A 74 -0.84 -0.26 -14.53
C HIS A 74 -2.03 -0.91 -13.82
N PHE A 75 -2.36 -0.47 -12.60
CA PHE A 75 -3.33 -1.20 -11.78
C PHE A 75 -4.50 -0.38 -11.25
N SER A 76 -4.35 0.95 -11.08
CA SER A 76 -5.33 1.73 -10.32
C SER A 76 -6.74 1.67 -10.90
N GLY A 77 -6.87 1.65 -12.21
CA GLY A 77 -8.20 1.58 -12.85
C GLY A 77 -8.95 0.32 -12.48
N ARG A 78 -8.31 -0.84 -12.65
CA ARG A 78 -8.91 -2.12 -12.30
C ARG A 78 -9.13 -2.24 -10.79
N PHE A 79 -8.16 -1.73 -10.02
CA PHE A 79 -8.25 -1.73 -8.56
C PHE A 79 -9.49 -0.99 -8.08
N LEU A 80 -9.72 0.23 -8.56
CA LEU A 80 -10.85 1.04 -8.13
C LEU A 80 -12.19 0.52 -8.63
N ALA A 81 -12.19 -0.32 -9.66
CA ALA A 81 -13.40 -0.99 -10.10
C ALA A 81 -13.85 -2.09 -9.13
N MET A 82 -12.94 -2.61 -8.31
CA MET A 82 -13.17 -3.77 -7.46
C MET A 82 -13.28 -3.44 -5.97
N VAL A 83 -12.63 -2.35 -5.52
CA VAL A 83 -12.59 -1.99 -4.09
C VAL A 83 -12.69 -0.49 -3.92
N ASP A 84 -13.08 -0.09 -2.69
CA ASP A 84 -13.04 1.30 -2.25
C ASP A 84 -12.00 1.44 -1.14
N ARG A 85 -11.17 2.48 -1.22
CA ARG A 85 -10.27 2.82 -0.11
C ARG A 85 -11.08 3.44 1.01
N MET A 86 -10.90 2.93 2.23
CA MET A 86 -11.60 3.44 3.39
C MET A 86 -10.69 4.24 4.28
N ARG A 87 -9.45 3.79 4.49
CA ARG A 87 -8.49 4.46 5.33
C ARG A 87 -7.09 4.17 4.82
N PHE A 88 -6.25 5.20 4.78
CA PHE A 88 -4.86 5.10 4.35
C PHE A 88 -4.00 5.73 5.43
N THR A 89 -3.23 4.93 6.16
CA THR A 89 -2.41 5.40 7.27
C THR A 89 -0.94 5.18 6.96
N VAL A 90 -0.17 6.25 6.99
CA VAL A 90 1.26 6.24 6.66
C VAL A 90 2.09 6.41 7.92
N PHE A 91 3.11 5.58 8.07
CA PHE A 91 4.01 5.59 9.23
C PHE A 91 5.41 5.99 8.79
N GLY A 92 6.00 7.00 9.44
CA GLY A 92 7.34 7.47 9.13
C GLY A 92 7.37 8.91 8.67
N HIS A 93 8.44 9.27 7.96
CA HIS A 93 8.67 10.64 7.48
C HIS A 93 8.76 10.64 5.96
N PRO A 94 7.62 10.69 5.24
CA PRO A 94 7.68 10.73 3.77
C PRO A 94 8.31 12.02 3.27
N SER A 95 9.04 11.90 2.15
CA SER A 95 9.56 13.07 1.45
C SER A 95 8.42 13.94 0.95
N ASP A 96 8.73 15.19 0.59
CA ASP A 96 7.73 16.10 0.03
C ASP A 96 7.11 15.53 -1.24
N GLU A 97 7.92 14.91 -2.11
CA GLU A 97 7.41 14.29 -3.33
C GLU A 97 6.43 13.16 -3.02
N LEU A 98 6.80 12.26 -2.11
CA LEU A 98 5.94 11.15 -1.72
C LEU A 98 4.67 11.67 -1.07
N ARG A 99 4.80 12.66 -0.18
CA ARG A 99 3.64 13.24 0.51
C ARG A 99 2.65 13.86 -0.49
N GLY A 100 3.16 14.49 -1.54
CA GLY A 100 2.30 15.02 -2.59
C GLY A 100 1.43 13.95 -3.24
N LEU A 101 2.00 12.76 -3.50
CA LEU A 101 1.23 11.65 -4.05
C LEU A 101 0.25 11.08 -3.03
N LEU A 102 0.70 10.91 -1.79
CA LEU A 102 -0.11 10.32 -0.73
C LEU A 102 -1.29 11.22 -0.33
N ASP A 103 -1.11 12.54 -0.35
CA ASP A 103 -2.20 13.48 -0.07
C ASP A 103 -3.37 13.27 -1.03
N GLY A 104 -3.08 12.99 -2.29
CA GLY A 104 -4.10 12.71 -3.29
C GLY A 104 -4.86 11.40 -3.02
N LEU A 105 -4.32 10.53 -2.18
CA LEU A 105 -4.96 9.27 -1.78
C LEU A 105 -5.66 9.37 -0.42
N GLY A 106 -5.71 10.55 0.17
CA GLY A 106 -6.39 10.77 1.44
C GLY A 106 -5.62 10.24 2.65
N ALA A 107 -4.30 10.19 2.57
CA ALA A 107 -3.48 9.60 3.63
C ALA A 107 -3.48 10.42 4.91
N THR A 108 -3.43 9.72 6.04
CA THR A 108 -3.14 10.27 7.36
C THR A 108 -1.72 9.87 7.72
N TYR A 109 -0.97 10.77 8.35
CA TYR A 109 0.45 10.56 8.64
C TYR A 109 0.69 10.44 10.13
N LEU A 110 1.44 9.40 10.51
CA LEU A 110 1.84 9.15 11.90
C LEU A 110 3.37 9.04 11.92
N LYS A 111 4.01 9.83 12.76
CA LYS A 111 5.46 9.79 12.89
C LYS A 111 5.86 8.91 14.07
N PRO A 112 7.08 8.37 14.06
CA PRO A 112 7.57 7.58 15.19
C PRO A 112 7.53 8.40 16.48
N PHE A 113 7.12 7.77 17.56
CA PHE A 113 7.07 8.39 18.88
C PHE A 113 8.14 7.78 19.78
N ASP A 114 8.14 6.43 19.87
CA ASP A 114 9.15 5.69 20.62
C ASP A 114 9.03 4.22 20.19
N ASP A 115 10.08 3.69 19.59
CA ASP A 115 10.00 2.35 19.02
C ASP A 115 11.36 1.70 18.87
N PHE A 116 11.31 0.41 18.56
CA PHE A 116 12.41 -0.24 17.86
C PHE A 116 11.83 -1.36 17.00
N ALA A 117 12.59 -1.75 15.97
CA ALA A 117 12.17 -2.84 15.10
C ALA A 117 13.41 -3.57 14.58
N TYR A 118 13.29 -4.89 14.46
CA TYR A 118 14.27 -5.68 13.73
C TYR A 118 13.74 -5.91 12.33
N TRP A 119 14.52 -5.48 11.35
CA TRP A 119 14.19 -5.68 9.95
C TRP A 119 15.15 -6.72 9.39
N ALA A 120 14.69 -7.96 9.32
CA ALA A 120 15.52 -9.03 8.80
C ALA A 120 15.56 -9.01 7.29
#